data_9993cf5e94d1dc185f081e0cc06b6f6e
#
_entry.id   9993cf5e94d1dc185f081e0cc06b6f6e
#
_cell.length_a   1.000
_cell.length_b   1.000
_cell.length_c   1.000
_cell.angle_alpha   90.00
_cell.angle_beta   90.00
_cell.angle_gamma   90.00
#
_symmetry.space_group_name_H-M   'P 1'
#
loop_
_entity.id
_entity.type
_entity.pdbx_description
1 polymer ?
#
loop_
_entity_poly.entity_id
_entity_poly.type
_entity_poly.pdbx_seq_one_letter_code
_entity_poly.pdbx_strand_id
1 'polypeptide(L)'
;MFDKLEAVEARYEELTKLISDPEIIANQAEWQKLIKEHSSIEEVVQKYREYKKEKQRMDEAKEMMEDKELKELAETDYYEAKENLPHIEDELKALLIPKDPNDDKNIICEIRGGAGGEEAALFAATLFRMYSMYAERKHWKIEVLNENETGLGGYKEISFMVTGKGVYSRLKFESGVHRVQRVPETEASGRIHTSTATVAILPVVEDVQIEINPADIKLEVFRASGAGGQHVNKTSSAVRLIHIPTGI
;
A
#
# COMPACT_ATOMS: atom_id res chain seq x y z
N MET A 1 4.33 -17.35 19.84
CA MET A 1 3.28 -16.98 18.88
C MET A 1 1.96 -16.77 19.64
N PHE A 2 1.47 -17.73 20.35
CA PHE A 2 0.16 -17.68 21.01
C PHE A 2 0.02 -16.56 22.05
N ASP A 3 1.03 -16.27 22.86
CA ASP A 3 1.00 -15.13 23.80
C ASP A 3 0.75 -13.78 23.10
N LYS A 4 1.29 -13.62 21.87
CA LYS A 4 1.03 -12.42 21.06
C LYS A 4 -0.40 -12.38 20.52
N LEU A 5 -0.95 -13.55 20.15
CA LEU A 5 -2.33 -13.65 19.67
C LEU A 5 -3.34 -13.37 20.77
N GLU A 6 -3.07 -13.80 22.00
CA GLU A 6 -3.88 -13.46 23.17
C GLU A 6 -3.88 -11.95 23.43
N ALA A 7 -2.72 -11.30 23.34
CA ALA A 7 -2.62 -9.85 23.49
C ALA A 7 -3.37 -9.11 22.37
N VAL A 8 -3.33 -9.60 21.14
CA VAL A 8 -4.07 -9.03 20.01
C VAL A 8 -5.59 -9.20 20.20
N GLU A 9 -6.04 -10.36 20.69
CA GLU A 9 -7.45 -10.59 21.00
C GLU A 9 -7.94 -9.68 22.14
N ALA A 10 -7.17 -9.53 23.21
CA ALA A 10 -7.51 -8.62 24.30
C ALA A 10 -7.60 -7.16 23.80
N ARG A 11 -6.67 -6.75 22.91
CA ARG A 11 -6.71 -5.42 22.30
C ARG A 11 -7.94 -5.24 21.41
N TYR A 12 -8.34 -6.26 20.67
CA TYR A 12 -9.55 -6.23 19.84
C TYR A 12 -10.81 -6.00 20.68
N GLU A 13 -10.91 -6.69 21.82
CA GLU A 13 -12.05 -6.52 22.74
C GLU A 13 -12.08 -5.13 23.39
N GLU A 14 -10.90 -4.60 23.74
CA GLU A 14 -10.77 -3.22 24.23
C GLU A 14 -11.24 -2.22 23.15
N LEU A 15 -10.74 -2.35 21.91
CA LEU A 15 -11.12 -1.50 20.80
C LEU A 15 -12.62 -1.57 20.50
N THR A 16 -13.22 -2.76 20.59
CA THR A 16 -14.67 -2.94 20.40
C THR A 16 -15.48 -2.15 21.43
N LYS A 17 -15.00 -2.08 22.67
CA LYS A 17 -15.63 -1.26 23.73
C LYS A 17 -15.45 0.23 23.45
N LEU A 18 -14.22 0.65 23.11
CA LEU A 18 -13.91 2.06 22.86
C LEU A 18 -14.66 2.63 21.64
N ILE A 19 -14.80 1.87 20.57
CA ILE A 19 -15.54 2.29 19.36
C ILE A 19 -17.03 2.51 19.65
N SER A 20 -17.56 1.83 20.67
CA SER A 20 -18.96 1.94 21.11
C SER A 20 -19.18 3.06 22.12
N ASP A 21 -18.14 3.73 22.59
CA ASP A 21 -18.24 4.80 23.58
C ASP A 21 -18.72 6.10 22.93
N PRO A 22 -19.83 6.71 23.44
CA PRO A 22 -20.35 7.96 22.91
C PRO A 22 -19.37 9.15 22.96
N GLU A 23 -18.47 9.18 23.94
CA GLU A 23 -17.45 10.24 24.05
C GLU A 23 -16.41 10.15 22.93
N ILE A 24 -16.02 8.94 22.57
CA ILE A 24 -15.07 8.68 21.47
C ILE A 24 -15.74 8.89 20.12
N ILE A 25 -17.01 8.52 19.96
CA ILE A 25 -17.78 8.76 18.72
C ILE A 25 -17.88 10.26 18.42
N ALA A 26 -17.96 11.11 19.45
CA ALA A 26 -17.97 12.55 19.30
C ALA A 26 -16.63 13.11 18.74
N ASN A 27 -15.52 12.41 18.97
CA ASN A 27 -14.20 12.74 18.40
C ASN A 27 -13.94 11.93 17.13
N GLN A 28 -14.42 12.42 16.00
CA GLN A 28 -14.42 11.69 14.73
C GLN A 28 -12.99 11.26 14.27
N ALA A 29 -11.97 12.06 14.54
CA ALA A 29 -10.60 11.73 14.15
C ALA A 29 -10.03 10.54 14.96
N GLU A 30 -10.29 10.52 16.26
CA GLU A 30 -9.87 9.43 17.14
C GLU A 30 -10.66 8.15 16.85
N TRP A 31 -11.98 8.28 16.67
CA TRP A 31 -12.85 7.18 16.31
C TRP A 31 -12.44 6.50 15.00
N GLN A 32 -12.12 7.26 13.94
CA GLN A 32 -11.62 6.71 12.68
C GLN A 32 -10.31 5.95 12.85
N LYS A 33 -9.40 6.44 13.71
CA LYS A 33 -8.14 5.77 14.00
C LYS A 33 -8.36 4.42 14.69
N LEU A 34 -9.25 4.39 15.70
CA LEU A 34 -9.60 3.17 16.42
C LEU A 34 -10.31 2.15 15.53
N ILE A 35 -11.21 2.58 14.63
CA ILE A 35 -11.83 1.69 13.64
C ILE A 35 -10.80 1.09 12.68
N LYS A 36 -9.86 1.88 12.18
CA LYS A 36 -8.80 1.36 11.32
C LYS A 36 -7.96 0.31 12.04
N GLU A 37 -7.59 0.55 13.30
CA GLU A 37 -6.87 -0.42 14.13
C GLU A 37 -7.68 -1.69 14.35
N HIS A 38 -8.95 -1.56 14.76
CA HIS A 38 -9.87 -2.68 14.97
C HIS A 38 -10.01 -3.54 13.70
N SER A 39 -10.30 -2.92 12.55
CA SER A 39 -10.44 -3.63 11.28
C SER A 39 -9.14 -4.32 10.83
N SER A 40 -7.97 -3.75 11.15
CA SER A 40 -6.67 -4.33 10.77
C SER A 40 -6.35 -5.64 11.50
N ILE A 41 -6.85 -5.81 12.73
CA ILE A 41 -6.60 -7.00 13.56
C ILE A 41 -7.76 -8.00 13.56
N GLU A 42 -8.93 -7.62 13.02
CA GLU A 42 -10.14 -8.44 13.03
C GLU A 42 -9.93 -9.83 12.40
N GLU A 43 -9.30 -9.88 11.22
CA GLU A 43 -9.05 -11.14 10.50
C GLU A 43 -8.17 -12.11 11.32
N VAL A 44 -7.14 -11.56 11.98
CA VAL A 44 -6.24 -12.33 12.87
C VAL A 44 -7.02 -12.89 14.05
N VAL A 45 -7.87 -12.07 14.68
CA VAL A 45 -8.66 -12.49 15.86
C VAL A 45 -9.69 -13.53 15.50
N GLN A 46 -10.40 -13.37 14.36
CA GLN A 46 -11.37 -14.37 13.88
C GLN A 46 -10.69 -15.73 13.65
N LYS A 47 -9.54 -15.73 12.96
CA LYS A 47 -8.77 -16.95 12.69
C LYS A 47 -8.21 -17.57 13.99
N TYR A 48 -7.81 -16.75 14.95
CA TYR A 48 -7.35 -17.24 16.26
C TYR A 48 -8.48 -17.86 17.09
N ARG A 49 -9.70 -17.30 17.01
CA ARG A 49 -10.89 -17.90 17.64
C ARG A 49 -11.26 -19.23 17.00
N GLU A 50 -11.12 -19.35 15.68
CA GLU A 50 -11.29 -20.61 14.96
C GLU A 50 -10.27 -21.65 15.46
N TYR A 51 -8.99 -21.27 15.58
CA TYR A 51 -7.96 -22.15 16.14
C TYR A 51 -8.32 -22.64 17.56
N LYS A 52 -8.75 -21.75 18.43
CA LYS A 52 -9.14 -22.12 19.81
C LYS A 52 -10.31 -23.09 19.81
N LYS A 53 -11.29 -22.87 18.94
CA LYS A 53 -12.46 -23.74 18.80
C LYS A 53 -12.08 -25.14 18.30
N GLU A 54 -11.24 -25.24 17.27
CA GLU A 54 -10.76 -26.53 16.78
C GLU A 54 -9.88 -27.26 17.81
N LYS A 55 -9.04 -26.54 18.54
CA LYS A 55 -8.25 -27.11 19.62
C LYS A 55 -9.14 -27.67 20.74
N GLN A 56 -10.15 -26.90 21.14
CA GLN A 56 -11.11 -27.35 22.15
C GLN A 56 -11.88 -28.59 21.66
N ARG A 57 -12.33 -28.62 20.39
CA ARG A 57 -12.97 -29.77 19.77
C ARG A 57 -12.08 -31.01 19.81
N MET A 58 -10.79 -30.84 19.54
CA MET A 58 -9.82 -31.93 19.61
C MET A 58 -9.64 -32.46 21.05
N ASP A 59 -9.57 -31.56 22.03
CA ASP A 59 -9.39 -31.92 23.42
C ASP A 59 -10.66 -32.60 23.99
N GLU A 60 -11.85 -32.10 23.68
CA GLU A 60 -13.14 -32.71 24.03
C GLU A 60 -13.32 -34.10 23.37
N ALA A 61 -12.99 -34.23 22.09
CA ALA A 61 -13.03 -35.50 21.37
C ALA A 61 -12.08 -36.53 22.02
N LYS A 62 -10.91 -36.09 22.47
CA LYS A 62 -9.96 -36.96 23.17
C LYS A 62 -10.50 -37.50 24.50
N GLU A 63 -11.21 -36.66 25.25
CA GLU A 63 -11.88 -37.08 26.50
C GLU A 63 -13.03 -38.04 26.21
N MET A 64 -13.82 -37.79 25.14
CA MET A 64 -14.95 -38.67 24.76
C MET A 64 -14.51 -40.03 24.21
N MET A 65 -13.26 -40.19 23.73
CA MET A 65 -12.73 -41.50 23.34
C MET A 65 -12.64 -42.52 24.48
N GLU A 66 -12.69 -42.07 25.74
CA GLU A 66 -12.69 -42.96 26.92
C GLU A 66 -14.05 -43.68 27.07
N ASP A 67 -15.12 -43.12 26.49
CA ASP A 67 -16.47 -43.72 26.49
C ASP A 67 -16.64 -44.65 25.28
N LYS A 68 -17.00 -45.91 25.56
CA LYS A 68 -17.14 -46.96 24.54
C LYS A 68 -18.28 -46.69 23.51
N GLU A 69 -19.33 -45.95 23.91
CA GLU A 69 -20.47 -45.66 23.05
C GLU A 69 -20.19 -44.52 22.08
N LEU A 70 -19.31 -43.58 22.49
CA LEU A 70 -19.01 -42.39 21.72
C LEU A 70 -17.67 -42.47 20.93
N LYS A 71 -16.94 -43.57 21.14
CA LYS A 71 -15.58 -43.71 20.65
C LYS A 71 -15.41 -43.50 19.13
N GLU A 72 -16.23 -44.13 18.33
CA GLU A 72 -16.11 -44.01 16.85
C GLU A 72 -16.36 -42.59 16.35
N LEU A 73 -17.33 -41.89 16.94
CA LEU A 73 -17.62 -40.48 16.59
C LEU A 73 -16.50 -39.56 17.05
N ALA A 74 -16.02 -39.76 18.29
CA ALA A 74 -14.93 -39.00 18.87
C ALA A 74 -13.60 -39.18 18.12
N GLU A 75 -13.31 -40.41 17.63
CA GLU A 75 -12.15 -40.65 16.78
C GLU A 75 -12.20 -39.85 15.50
N THR A 76 -13.36 -39.80 14.85
CA THR A 76 -13.52 -39.03 13.63
C THR A 76 -13.28 -37.52 13.88
N ASP A 77 -13.94 -36.96 14.90
CA ASP A 77 -13.79 -35.56 15.28
C ASP A 77 -12.35 -35.21 15.66
N TYR A 78 -11.67 -36.11 16.39
CA TYR A 78 -10.27 -35.93 16.75
C TYR A 78 -9.34 -35.87 15.55
N TYR A 79 -9.50 -36.79 14.59
CA TYR A 79 -8.63 -36.81 13.41
C TYR A 79 -8.91 -35.62 12.46
N GLU A 80 -10.16 -35.23 12.29
CA GLU A 80 -10.51 -34.02 11.51
C GLU A 80 -9.90 -32.77 12.13
N ALA A 81 -10.08 -32.55 13.43
CA ALA A 81 -9.51 -31.39 14.11
C ALA A 81 -7.97 -31.40 14.08
N LYS A 82 -7.36 -32.59 14.22
CA LYS A 82 -5.91 -32.74 14.12
C LYS A 82 -5.35 -32.42 12.73
N GLU A 83 -6.12 -32.69 11.67
CA GLU A 83 -5.73 -32.35 10.30
C GLU A 83 -5.92 -30.84 10.03
N ASN A 84 -6.99 -30.24 10.56
CA ASN A 84 -7.30 -28.82 10.36
C ASN A 84 -6.35 -27.86 11.12
N LEU A 85 -5.95 -28.20 12.32
CA LEU A 85 -5.12 -27.34 13.17
C LEU A 85 -3.83 -26.83 12.51
N PRO A 86 -3.02 -27.66 11.82
CA PRO A 86 -1.82 -27.17 11.12
C PRO A 86 -2.13 -26.17 10.03
N HIS A 87 -3.25 -26.34 9.28
CA HIS A 87 -3.68 -25.42 8.26
C HIS A 87 -4.04 -24.04 8.83
N ILE A 88 -4.80 -24.04 9.94
CA ILE A 88 -5.15 -22.81 10.65
C ILE A 88 -3.90 -22.12 11.23
N GLU A 89 -2.95 -22.89 11.74
CA GLU A 89 -1.67 -22.35 12.25
C GLU A 89 -0.84 -21.69 11.14
N ASP A 90 -0.80 -22.26 9.94
CA ASP A 90 -0.05 -21.71 8.83
C ASP A 90 -0.74 -20.45 8.28
N GLU A 91 -2.06 -20.41 8.25
CA GLU A 91 -2.82 -19.20 7.93
C GLU A 91 -2.58 -18.10 8.98
N LEU A 92 -2.59 -18.43 10.27
CA LEU A 92 -2.25 -17.48 11.34
C LEU A 92 -0.82 -16.93 11.21
N LYS A 93 0.16 -17.77 10.87
CA LYS A 93 1.52 -17.31 10.60
C LYS A 93 1.57 -16.32 9.45
N ALA A 94 0.82 -16.58 8.37
CA ALA A 94 0.73 -15.69 7.22
C ALA A 94 0.08 -14.34 7.58
N LEU A 95 -0.99 -14.35 8.39
CA LEU A 95 -1.68 -13.15 8.86
C LEU A 95 -0.84 -12.30 9.82
N LEU A 96 0.09 -12.92 10.57
CA LEU A 96 1.00 -12.23 11.48
C LEU A 96 2.21 -11.58 10.80
N ILE A 97 2.40 -11.77 9.49
CA ILE A 97 3.43 -11.06 8.73
C ILE A 97 3.06 -9.57 8.71
N PRO A 98 3.98 -8.68 9.12
CA PRO A 98 3.70 -7.25 9.09
C PRO A 98 3.29 -6.79 7.69
N LYS A 99 2.08 -6.24 7.57
CA LYS A 99 1.60 -5.62 6.34
C LYS A 99 2.26 -4.25 6.20
N ASP A 100 2.63 -3.87 4.97
CA ASP A 100 3.11 -2.52 4.68
C ASP A 100 1.96 -1.53 4.93
N PRO A 101 2.17 -0.45 5.70
CA PRO A 101 1.11 0.54 5.98
C PRO A 101 0.57 1.22 4.72
N ASN A 102 1.29 1.09 3.60
CA ASN A 102 0.86 1.63 2.32
C ASN A 102 0.03 0.63 1.48
N ASP A 103 -0.08 -0.64 1.88
CA ASP A 103 -0.70 -1.70 1.08
C ASP A 103 -2.15 -1.39 0.65
N ASP A 104 -2.89 -0.68 1.48
CA ASP A 104 -4.28 -0.29 1.19
C ASP A 104 -4.41 1.05 0.44
N LYS A 105 -3.29 1.72 0.15
CA LYS A 105 -3.32 3.00 -0.54
C LYS A 105 -3.56 2.84 -2.03
N ASN A 106 -4.17 3.89 -2.62
CA ASN A 106 -4.18 4.11 -4.05
C ASN A 106 -2.78 4.43 -4.55
N ILE A 107 -2.55 4.34 -5.85
CA ILE A 107 -1.24 4.61 -6.44
C ILE A 107 -1.31 5.64 -7.57
N ILE A 108 -0.18 6.29 -7.78
CA ILE A 108 0.16 6.94 -9.04
C ILE A 108 1.19 6.05 -9.73
N CYS A 109 0.89 5.64 -10.95
CA CYS A 109 1.79 4.90 -11.81
C CYS A 109 2.33 5.82 -12.89
N GLU A 110 3.66 5.90 -13.01
CA GLU A 110 4.34 6.61 -14.09
C GLU A 110 5.07 5.62 -14.97
N ILE A 111 4.86 5.70 -16.28
CA ILE A 111 5.56 4.89 -17.27
C ILE A 111 6.29 5.84 -18.22
N ARG A 112 7.60 5.63 -18.36
CA ARG A 112 8.44 6.42 -19.29
C ARG A 112 9.14 5.50 -20.27
N GLY A 113 9.05 5.83 -21.56
CA GLY A 113 9.86 5.18 -22.58
C GLY A 113 11.36 5.40 -22.31
N GLY A 114 12.13 4.33 -22.32
CA GLY A 114 13.58 4.36 -22.09
C GLY A 114 14.37 4.23 -23.40
N ALA A 115 15.36 3.32 -23.42
CA ALA A 115 16.12 3.05 -24.63
C ALA A 115 15.27 2.32 -25.68
N GLY A 116 15.35 2.77 -26.95
CA GLY A 116 14.62 2.16 -28.07
C GLY A 116 13.80 3.18 -28.92
N GLY A 117 13.88 4.48 -28.61
CA GLY A 117 13.20 5.52 -29.39
C GLY A 117 11.69 5.32 -29.47
N GLU A 118 11.10 5.38 -30.67
CA GLU A 118 9.65 5.19 -30.89
C GLU A 118 9.15 3.82 -30.40
N GLU A 119 9.94 2.76 -30.55
CA GLU A 119 9.55 1.43 -30.06
C GLU A 119 9.46 1.38 -28.54
N ALA A 120 10.28 2.13 -27.81
CA ALA A 120 10.18 2.26 -26.36
C ALA A 120 8.88 2.99 -25.95
N ALA A 121 8.46 3.98 -26.74
CA ALA A 121 7.19 4.66 -26.53
C ALA A 121 5.98 3.75 -26.83
N LEU A 122 6.03 2.94 -27.87
CA LEU A 122 5.03 1.91 -28.17
C LEU A 122 4.98 0.83 -27.07
N PHE A 123 6.14 0.48 -26.52
CA PHE A 123 6.18 -0.46 -25.39
C PHE A 123 5.57 0.14 -24.12
N ALA A 124 5.79 1.43 -23.85
CA ALA A 124 5.12 2.13 -22.74
C ALA A 124 3.59 2.12 -22.90
N ALA A 125 3.07 2.33 -24.11
CA ALA A 125 1.64 2.19 -24.40
C ALA A 125 1.13 0.75 -24.17
N THR A 126 1.93 -0.24 -24.53
CA THR A 126 1.59 -1.65 -24.27
C THR A 126 1.50 -1.95 -22.77
N LEU A 127 2.43 -1.43 -21.95
CA LEU A 127 2.41 -1.55 -20.50
C LEU A 127 1.19 -0.85 -19.89
N PHE A 128 0.88 0.35 -20.32
CA PHE A 128 -0.32 1.06 -19.86
C PHE A 128 -1.60 0.27 -20.16
N ARG A 129 -1.72 -0.28 -21.37
CA ARG A 129 -2.84 -1.15 -21.72
C ARG A 129 -2.90 -2.41 -20.84
N MET A 130 -1.75 -3.04 -20.58
CA MET A 130 -1.67 -4.21 -19.69
C MET A 130 -2.17 -3.89 -18.28
N TYR A 131 -1.71 -2.79 -17.69
CA TYR A 131 -2.17 -2.36 -16.37
C TYR A 131 -3.65 -1.96 -16.37
N SER A 132 -4.13 -1.32 -17.44
CA SER A 132 -5.55 -0.97 -17.58
C SER A 132 -6.44 -2.20 -17.60
N MET A 133 -6.09 -3.22 -18.38
CA MET A 133 -6.82 -4.49 -18.42
C MET A 133 -6.75 -5.26 -17.10
N TYR A 134 -5.62 -5.17 -16.39
CA TYR A 134 -5.49 -5.78 -15.07
C TYR A 134 -6.37 -5.08 -14.03
N ALA A 135 -6.37 -3.76 -14.03
CA ALA A 135 -7.21 -2.95 -13.15
C ALA A 135 -8.72 -3.22 -13.38
N GLU A 136 -9.15 -3.31 -14.63
CA GLU A 136 -10.54 -3.66 -15.00
C GLU A 136 -10.95 -5.03 -14.42
N ARG A 137 -10.11 -6.05 -14.55
CA ARG A 137 -10.35 -7.40 -13.97
C ARG A 137 -10.45 -7.39 -12.44
N LYS A 138 -9.76 -6.43 -11.80
CA LYS A 138 -9.77 -6.26 -10.34
C LYS A 138 -10.84 -5.28 -9.86
N HIS A 139 -11.64 -4.73 -10.77
CA HIS A 139 -12.62 -3.68 -10.49
C HIS A 139 -12.01 -2.43 -9.88
N TRP A 140 -10.77 -2.10 -10.29
CA TRP A 140 -10.09 -0.86 -9.94
C TRP A 140 -10.39 0.23 -10.97
N LYS A 141 -10.46 1.49 -10.52
CA LYS A 141 -10.65 2.64 -11.39
C LYS A 141 -9.30 3.20 -11.82
N ILE A 142 -9.17 3.54 -13.11
CA ILE A 142 -8.00 4.25 -13.64
C ILE A 142 -8.43 5.67 -14.04
N GLU A 143 -7.55 6.63 -13.74
CA GLU A 143 -7.68 8.02 -14.14
C GLU A 143 -6.33 8.51 -14.66
N VAL A 144 -6.28 8.91 -15.94
CA VAL A 144 -5.06 9.47 -16.54
C VAL A 144 -4.86 10.88 -16.01
N LEU A 145 -3.67 11.15 -15.46
CA LEU A 145 -3.29 12.45 -14.90
C LEU A 145 -2.54 13.30 -15.92
N ASN A 146 -1.62 12.66 -16.64
CA ASN A 146 -0.81 13.32 -17.66
C ASN A 146 -0.34 12.32 -18.71
N GLU A 147 -0.28 12.73 -19.96
CA GLU A 147 0.20 11.90 -21.07
C GLU A 147 1.00 12.74 -22.07
N ASN A 148 2.04 12.13 -22.63
CA ASN A 148 2.85 12.69 -23.71
C ASN A 148 2.94 11.66 -24.83
N GLU A 149 1.98 11.73 -25.75
CA GLU A 149 1.88 10.80 -26.88
C GLU A 149 2.94 11.08 -27.96
N THR A 150 3.30 10.01 -28.69
CA THR A 150 4.09 10.09 -29.93
C THR A 150 3.21 9.93 -31.14
N GLY A 151 3.73 10.36 -32.31
CA GLY A 151 2.97 10.32 -33.57
C GLY A 151 2.51 8.92 -34.02
N LEU A 152 3.06 7.86 -33.44
CA LEU A 152 2.70 6.47 -33.72
C LEU A 152 1.81 5.83 -32.64
N GLY A 153 1.23 6.60 -31.73
CA GLY A 153 0.36 6.12 -30.66
C GLY A 153 1.11 5.48 -29.48
N GLY A 154 2.40 5.76 -29.34
CA GLY A 154 3.18 5.44 -28.16
C GLY A 154 3.14 6.57 -27.13
N TYR A 155 3.66 6.32 -25.93
CA TYR A 155 3.83 7.33 -24.89
C TYR A 155 5.32 7.54 -24.57
N LYS A 156 5.80 8.79 -24.68
CA LYS A 156 7.09 9.16 -24.08
C LYS A 156 7.02 9.06 -22.58
N GLU A 157 5.89 9.51 -22.03
CA GLU A 157 5.55 9.46 -20.61
C GLU A 157 4.03 9.40 -20.48
N ILE A 158 3.57 8.59 -19.54
CA ILE A 158 2.17 8.57 -19.11
C ILE A 158 2.12 8.38 -17.61
N SER A 159 1.33 9.20 -16.92
CA SER A 159 1.04 9.05 -15.50
C SER A 159 -0.46 8.91 -15.28
N PHE A 160 -0.84 7.97 -14.42
CA PHE A 160 -2.23 7.67 -14.12
C PHE A 160 -2.39 7.21 -12.69
N MET A 161 -3.54 7.53 -12.11
CA MET A 161 -3.94 7.08 -10.78
C MET A 161 -4.73 5.78 -10.89
N VAL A 162 -4.46 4.84 -9.99
CA VAL A 162 -5.25 3.61 -9.84
C VAL A 162 -5.85 3.59 -8.45
N THR A 163 -7.18 3.49 -8.40
CA THR A 163 -7.96 3.55 -7.17
C THR A 163 -8.70 2.23 -6.95
N GLY A 164 -8.55 1.64 -5.78
CA GLY A 164 -9.23 0.40 -5.40
C GLY A 164 -8.62 -0.28 -4.18
N LYS A 165 -9.21 -1.37 -3.74
CA LYS A 165 -8.72 -2.11 -2.56
C LYS A 165 -7.43 -2.86 -2.87
N GLY A 166 -6.38 -2.61 -2.07
CA GLY A 166 -5.11 -3.34 -2.14
C GLY A 166 -4.32 -3.09 -3.43
N VAL A 167 -4.46 -1.91 -4.04
CA VAL A 167 -3.77 -1.57 -5.29
C VAL A 167 -2.27 -1.54 -5.09
N TYR A 168 -1.79 -0.81 -4.07
CA TYR A 168 -0.35 -0.71 -3.80
C TYR A 168 0.26 -2.06 -3.44
N SER A 169 -0.42 -2.89 -2.64
CA SER A 169 0.07 -4.21 -2.23
C SER A 169 0.41 -5.12 -3.42
N ARG A 170 -0.29 -4.94 -4.54
CA ARG A 170 -0.08 -5.73 -5.76
C ARG A 170 0.93 -5.10 -6.71
N LEU A 171 0.80 -3.78 -6.94
CA LEU A 171 1.57 -3.10 -7.98
C LEU A 171 2.93 -2.57 -7.50
N LYS A 172 3.20 -2.50 -6.20
CA LYS A 172 4.50 -2.04 -5.64
C LYS A 172 5.71 -2.78 -6.19
N PHE A 173 5.55 -4.03 -6.60
CA PHE A 173 6.61 -4.86 -7.16
C PHE A 173 6.88 -4.62 -8.64
N GLU A 174 6.03 -3.84 -9.32
CA GLU A 174 6.17 -3.49 -10.73
C GLU A 174 7.15 -2.32 -10.96
N SER A 175 7.55 -1.61 -9.88
CA SER A 175 8.52 -0.52 -9.99
C SER A 175 9.87 -1.04 -10.49
N GLY A 176 10.37 -0.40 -11.55
CA GLY A 176 11.68 -0.76 -12.11
C GLY A 176 11.74 -0.61 -13.62
N VAL A 177 12.74 -1.26 -14.22
CA VAL A 177 12.94 -1.26 -15.66
C VAL A 177 12.31 -2.50 -16.28
N HIS A 178 11.37 -2.30 -17.17
CA HIS A 178 10.77 -3.32 -18.00
C HIS A 178 11.48 -3.38 -19.34
N ARG A 179 11.72 -4.58 -19.83
CA ARG A 179 12.45 -4.83 -21.08
C ARG A 179 11.64 -5.74 -21.99
N VAL A 180 11.56 -5.39 -23.27
CA VAL A 180 10.98 -6.22 -24.31
C VAL A 180 12.02 -6.51 -25.40
N GLN A 181 12.01 -7.74 -25.91
CA GLN A 181 12.78 -8.16 -27.08
C GLN A 181 11.79 -8.67 -28.12
N ARG A 182 11.60 -7.88 -29.17
CA ARG A 182 10.71 -8.21 -30.30
C ARG A 182 11.20 -7.52 -31.56
N VAL A 183 10.65 -7.91 -32.70
CA VAL A 183 10.79 -7.13 -33.91
C VAL A 183 9.93 -5.88 -33.76
N PRO A 184 10.51 -4.66 -33.76
CA PRO A 184 9.75 -3.42 -33.65
C PRO A 184 8.78 -3.24 -34.81
N GLU A 185 7.65 -2.59 -34.58
CA GLU A 185 6.73 -2.19 -35.66
C GLU A 185 7.38 -1.21 -36.64
N THR A 186 8.43 -0.50 -36.21
CA THR A 186 9.21 0.44 -36.98
C THR A 186 10.38 -0.21 -37.75
N GLU A 187 10.59 -1.52 -37.61
CA GLU A 187 11.71 -2.24 -38.22
C GLU A 187 11.29 -2.95 -39.52
N ALA A 188 11.84 -2.51 -40.66
CA ALA A 188 11.51 -3.06 -41.96
C ALA A 188 12.25 -4.37 -42.29
N SER A 189 13.39 -4.68 -41.65
CA SER A 189 14.26 -5.82 -41.98
C SER A 189 14.03 -7.04 -41.08
N GLY A 190 13.06 -7.02 -40.17
CA GLY A 190 12.68 -8.14 -39.33
C GLY A 190 13.69 -8.46 -38.20
N ARG A 191 14.59 -7.54 -37.86
CA ARG A 191 15.56 -7.71 -36.78
C ARG A 191 14.91 -7.54 -35.40
N ILE A 192 15.31 -8.41 -34.48
CA ILE A 192 14.91 -8.28 -33.08
C ILE A 192 15.72 -7.16 -32.42
N HIS A 193 15.01 -6.21 -31.80
CA HIS A 193 15.58 -5.14 -31.00
C HIS A 193 15.18 -5.27 -29.54
N THR A 194 15.95 -4.66 -28.66
CA THR A 194 15.63 -4.53 -27.25
C THR A 194 15.14 -3.10 -26.97
N SER A 195 13.95 -2.98 -26.41
CA SER A 195 13.39 -1.71 -25.94
C SER A 195 13.10 -1.77 -24.46
N THR A 196 13.20 -0.64 -23.78
CA THR A 196 12.99 -0.54 -22.34
C THR A 196 11.98 0.56 -22.02
N ALA A 197 11.24 0.36 -20.95
CA ALA A 197 10.44 1.39 -20.31
C ALA A 197 10.65 1.31 -18.78
N THR A 198 10.60 2.44 -18.11
CA THR A 198 10.64 2.50 -16.65
C THR A 198 9.23 2.68 -16.11
N VAL A 199 8.92 1.94 -15.03
CA VAL A 199 7.66 2.04 -14.29
C VAL A 199 7.99 2.50 -12.89
N ALA A 200 7.29 3.54 -12.41
CA ALA A 200 7.34 3.97 -11.02
C ALA A 200 5.95 3.84 -10.40
N ILE A 201 5.87 3.18 -9.26
CA ILE A 201 4.64 3.02 -8.47
C ILE A 201 4.80 3.80 -7.18
N LEU A 202 4.02 4.85 -7.03
CA LEU A 202 4.05 5.76 -5.89
C LEU A 202 2.73 5.64 -5.12
N PRO A 203 2.75 5.37 -3.79
CA PRO A 203 1.53 5.41 -3.01
C PRO A 203 1.01 6.84 -2.94
N VAL A 204 -0.29 7.01 -3.09
CA VAL A 204 -0.94 8.31 -2.87
C VAL A 204 -0.82 8.64 -1.38
N VAL A 205 -0.16 9.75 -1.09
CA VAL A 205 -0.03 10.28 0.27
C VAL A 205 -1.20 11.24 0.48
N GLU A 206 -1.92 11.10 1.57
CA GLU A 206 -2.88 12.11 2.00
C GLU A 206 -2.14 13.42 2.27
N ASP A 207 -2.77 14.56 1.99
CA ASP A 207 -2.19 15.87 2.26
C ASP A 207 -1.72 15.91 3.71
N VAL A 208 -0.41 16.02 3.88
CA VAL A 208 0.16 16.25 5.22
C VAL A 208 -0.20 17.68 5.58
N GLN A 209 -1.14 17.86 6.48
CA GLN A 209 -1.37 19.16 7.09
C GLN A 209 -0.13 19.53 7.90
N ILE A 210 0.76 20.30 7.27
CA ILE A 210 1.90 20.87 7.95
C ILE A 210 1.41 22.14 8.64
N GLU A 211 1.25 22.06 9.94
CA GLU A 211 0.97 23.24 10.77
C GLU A 211 2.29 23.92 11.09
N ILE A 212 2.55 25.04 10.41
CA ILE A 212 3.73 25.85 10.66
C ILE A 212 3.33 26.90 11.70
N ASN A 213 3.88 26.78 12.91
CA ASN A 213 3.69 27.79 13.93
C ASN A 213 4.47 29.08 13.55
N PRO A 214 3.79 30.23 13.38
CA PRO A 214 4.47 31.49 13.04
C PRO A 214 5.59 31.89 14.01
N ALA A 215 5.52 31.45 15.28
CA ALA A 215 6.56 31.71 16.27
C ALA A 215 7.87 30.96 15.97
N ASP A 216 7.83 29.91 15.20
CA ASP A 216 8.99 29.10 14.80
C ASP A 216 9.66 29.63 13.52
N ILE A 217 9.10 30.69 12.91
CA ILE A 217 9.64 31.30 11.70
C ILE A 217 10.40 32.59 12.08
N LYS A 218 11.68 32.58 11.81
CA LYS A 218 12.52 33.79 11.88
C LYS A 218 12.56 34.44 10.50
N LEU A 219 12.07 35.70 10.42
CA LEU A 219 12.14 36.52 9.22
C LEU A 219 13.32 37.49 9.34
N GLU A 220 14.24 37.43 8.40
CA GLU A 220 15.39 38.34 8.30
C GLU A 220 15.28 39.13 7.00
N VAL A 221 15.48 40.45 7.11
CA VAL A 221 15.50 41.33 5.95
C VAL A 221 16.93 41.88 5.81
N PHE A 222 17.53 41.70 4.66
CA PHE A 222 18.90 42.11 4.40
C PHE A 222 19.10 42.68 2.99
N ARG A 223 20.26 43.23 2.72
CA ARG A 223 20.58 43.75 1.38
C ARG A 223 20.89 42.61 0.46
N ALA A 224 20.28 42.62 -0.73
CA ALA A 224 20.55 41.61 -1.74
C ALA A 224 22.01 41.68 -2.20
N SER A 225 22.67 40.53 -2.33
CA SER A 225 24.03 40.41 -2.88
C SER A 225 23.96 40.19 -4.39
N GLY A 226 24.61 41.02 -5.17
CA GLY A 226 24.66 40.89 -6.64
C GLY A 226 25.07 42.20 -7.34
N ALA A 227 25.32 42.08 -8.64
CA ALA A 227 25.56 43.26 -9.47
C ALA A 227 24.28 44.06 -9.63
N GLY A 228 24.23 45.29 -9.17
CA GLY A 228 23.07 46.16 -9.24
C GLY A 228 23.38 47.59 -8.88
N GLY A 229 22.48 48.48 -9.22
CA GLY A 229 22.57 49.92 -8.99
C GLY A 229 22.30 50.29 -7.52
N GLN A 230 22.04 51.56 -7.27
CA GLN A 230 21.88 52.18 -5.97
C GLN A 230 20.77 51.51 -5.10
N HIS A 231 19.73 50.97 -5.72
CA HIS A 231 18.60 50.31 -5.06
C HIS A 231 19.04 48.99 -4.40
N VAL A 232 19.83 48.17 -5.07
CA VAL A 232 20.33 46.87 -4.56
C VAL A 232 21.28 47.07 -3.39
N ASN A 233 22.09 48.12 -3.44
CA ASN A 233 23.16 48.37 -2.46
C ASN A 233 22.69 49.16 -1.23
N LYS A 234 21.55 49.86 -1.31
CA LYS A 234 21.06 50.72 -0.21
C LYS A 234 19.82 50.20 0.48
N THR A 235 18.96 49.46 -0.21
CA THR A 235 17.71 48.96 0.35
C THR A 235 17.82 47.50 0.80
N SER A 236 17.31 47.18 1.98
CA SER A 236 17.18 45.79 2.46
C SER A 236 15.94 45.16 1.84
N SER A 237 16.08 44.68 0.59
CA SER A 237 14.98 44.11 -0.23
C SER A 237 15.00 42.60 -0.29
N ALA A 238 16.04 41.93 0.23
CA ALA A 238 16.10 40.48 0.32
C ALA A 238 15.48 39.99 1.63
N VAL A 239 14.69 38.94 1.54
CA VAL A 239 14.03 38.32 2.70
C VAL A 239 14.50 36.88 2.82
N ARG A 240 14.84 36.47 4.03
CA ARG A 240 15.15 35.10 4.39
C ARG A 240 14.15 34.62 5.44
N LEU A 241 13.58 33.48 5.23
CA LEU A 241 12.77 32.77 6.21
C LEU A 241 13.58 31.59 6.73
N ILE A 242 13.66 31.45 8.04
CA ILE A 242 14.33 30.32 8.68
C ILE A 242 13.32 29.67 9.62
N HIS A 243 13.08 28.39 9.43
CA HIS A 243 12.32 27.58 10.37
C HIS A 243 13.24 27.11 11.50
N ILE A 244 13.09 27.70 12.68
CA ILE A 244 14.01 27.56 13.83
C ILE A 244 14.22 26.10 14.24
N PRO A 245 13.15 25.25 14.35
CA PRO A 245 13.31 23.86 14.78
C PRO A 245 14.08 22.97 13.82
N THR A 246 13.99 23.22 12.50
CA THR A 246 14.64 22.40 11.47
C THR A 246 15.91 23.03 10.90
N GLY A 247 16.12 24.34 11.11
CA GLY A 247 17.26 25.07 10.55
C GLY A 247 17.19 25.33 9.04
N ILE A 248 16.04 25.08 8.41
CA ILE A 248 15.81 25.28 6.96
C ILE A 248 15.39 26.71 6.72
#